data_4fec15549178037b6c4c7d8388d23d67
#
_entry.id   4fec15549178037b6c4c7d8388d23d67
#
_cell.length_a   1.000
_cell.length_b   1.000
_cell.length_c   1.000
_cell.angle_alpha   90.00
_cell.angle_beta   90.00
_cell.angle_gamma   90.00
#
_symmetry.space_group_name_H-M   'P 1'
#
loop_
_entity.id
_entity.type
_entity.pdbx_description
1 polymer ?
#
loop_
_entity_poly.entity_id
_entity_poly.type
_entity_poly.pdbx_seq_one_letter_code
_entity_poly.pdbx_strand_id
1 'polypeptide(L)'
;TVSPGQMVEKYGADTIRLFILFGANPEAGMDWSDTAVEANHKHLLGIIEAFSVASSLADSPTSMDGWLLARLRVNQARWLAAMTAVSLREAVMASHFEMLADWQWYLRRGGADRATARLFMAGWAPILAPATPHIAEEFWSDLGGAGILASHVFGDVGENASDVAILAREAYLRDVIDSGRNIRVLAERHSDAPITQAVIQTAAAWKSELAREAVGLAAADFDFRAEGQNHLKSLPIFENEALRGEIFQTWMVLAMGSKKKRGRIHTWSEGEKSLLLEGFDEAAMLDENADFIALALAVESVTVYAVGGGEDVGGKARIAFPLEPGIAFL
;
A
#
# COMPACT_ATOMS: atom_id res chain seq x y z
N THR A 1 -20.52 35.91 3.22
CA THR A 1 -21.40 34.72 3.41
C THR A 1 -21.58 34.10 2.04
N VAL A 2 -21.23 32.84 1.90
CA VAL A 2 -21.42 32.09 0.64
C VAL A 2 -22.83 31.50 0.61
N SER A 3 -23.54 31.67 -0.51
CA SER A 3 -24.88 31.11 -0.69
C SER A 3 -24.80 29.64 -1.09
N PRO A 4 -25.33 28.71 -0.30
CA PRO A 4 -25.30 27.28 -0.65
C PRO A 4 -25.94 27.00 -2.03
N GLY A 5 -27.05 27.69 -2.37
CA GLY A 5 -27.72 27.52 -3.65
C GLY A 5 -26.84 27.85 -4.85
N GLN A 6 -26.09 28.96 -4.80
CA GLN A 6 -25.17 29.34 -5.88
C GLN A 6 -24.02 28.32 -6.05
N MET A 7 -23.56 27.73 -4.95
CA MET A 7 -22.51 26.72 -5.00
C MET A 7 -23.02 25.39 -5.57
N VAL A 8 -24.23 25.00 -5.21
CA VAL A 8 -24.90 23.83 -5.79
C VAL A 8 -25.15 23.99 -7.30
N GLU A 9 -25.56 25.18 -7.74
CA GLU A 9 -25.70 25.48 -9.18
C GLU A 9 -24.36 25.37 -9.92
N LYS A 10 -23.27 25.80 -9.29
CA LYS A 10 -21.95 25.83 -9.94
C LYS A 10 -21.25 24.47 -9.92
N TYR A 11 -21.30 23.74 -8.82
CA TYR A 11 -20.47 22.55 -8.59
C TYR A 11 -21.26 21.24 -8.41
N GLY A 12 -22.59 21.33 -8.28
CA GLY A 12 -23.46 20.19 -7.97
C GLY A 12 -23.54 19.91 -6.46
N ALA A 13 -24.65 19.28 -6.05
CA ALA A 13 -24.94 18.99 -4.65
C ALA A 13 -23.91 18.02 -4.04
N ASP A 14 -23.51 16.98 -4.77
CA ASP A 14 -22.57 15.96 -4.29
C ASP A 14 -21.19 16.55 -4.02
N THR A 15 -20.72 17.50 -4.83
CA THR A 15 -19.45 18.21 -4.57
C THR A 15 -19.49 18.96 -3.24
N ILE A 16 -20.58 19.69 -2.99
CA ILE A 16 -20.72 20.47 -1.76
C ILE A 16 -20.84 19.56 -0.53
N ARG A 17 -21.58 18.46 -0.65
CA ARG A 17 -21.68 17.44 0.41
C ARG A 17 -20.31 16.84 0.72
N LEU A 18 -19.57 16.43 -0.31
CA LEU A 18 -18.23 15.87 -0.15
C LEU A 18 -17.29 16.86 0.53
N PHE A 19 -17.28 18.13 0.06
CA PHE A 19 -16.45 19.19 0.66
C PHE A 19 -16.76 19.37 2.16
N ILE A 20 -18.04 19.42 2.54
CA ILE A 20 -18.42 19.60 3.95
C ILE A 20 -18.03 18.40 4.80
N LEU A 21 -18.31 17.18 4.33
CA LEU A 21 -18.03 15.95 5.08
C LEU A 21 -16.53 15.63 5.21
N PHE A 22 -15.74 16.07 4.23
CA PHE A 22 -14.29 15.89 4.24
C PHE A 22 -13.55 17.01 4.96
N GLY A 23 -14.06 18.25 4.88
CA GLY A 23 -13.33 19.47 5.29
C GLY A 23 -13.11 19.60 6.78
N ALA A 24 -14.06 19.17 7.61
CA ALA A 24 -13.95 19.25 9.06
C ALA A 24 -14.75 18.18 9.78
N ASN A 25 -14.31 17.83 10.99
CA ASN A 25 -15.18 17.08 11.90
C ASN A 25 -16.35 17.96 12.36
N PRO A 26 -17.52 17.39 12.67
CA PRO A 26 -18.72 18.15 13.05
C PRO A 26 -18.51 19.14 14.19
N GLU A 27 -17.55 18.89 15.08
CA GLU A 27 -17.22 19.71 16.24
C GLU A 27 -16.24 20.85 15.92
N ALA A 28 -15.60 20.83 14.75
CA ALA A 28 -14.64 21.84 14.34
C ALA A 28 -15.31 22.86 13.41
N GLY A 29 -15.00 24.14 13.60
CA GLY A 29 -15.38 25.17 12.62
C GLY A 29 -14.68 24.90 11.28
N MET A 30 -15.38 25.17 10.18
CA MET A 30 -14.84 25.04 8.83
C MET A 30 -14.93 26.38 8.11
N ASP A 31 -13.79 26.83 7.58
CA ASP A 31 -13.75 27.97 6.68
C ASP A 31 -14.08 27.54 5.25
N TRP A 32 -14.84 28.37 4.56
CA TRP A 32 -15.12 28.15 3.15
C TRP A 32 -13.87 28.42 2.30
N SER A 33 -13.56 27.50 1.37
CA SER A 33 -12.46 27.64 0.43
C SER A 33 -12.91 27.21 -0.97
N ASP A 34 -12.99 28.14 -1.91
CA ASP A 34 -13.32 27.86 -3.29
C ASP A 34 -12.34 26.86 -3.92
N THR A 35 -11.05 27.00 -3.62
CA THR A 35 -10.00 26.08 -4.10
C THR A 35 -10.24 24.65 -3.60
N ALA A 36 -10.66 24.50 -2.34
CA ALA A 36 -10.95 23.17 -1.80
C ALA A 36 -12.23 22.57 -2.41
N VAL A 37 -13.25 23.39 -2.68
CA VAL A 37 -14.46 22.94 -3.40
C VAL A 37 -14.10 22.47 -4.81
N GLU A 38 -13.30 23.25 -5.54
CA GLU A 38 -12.82 22.88 -6.89
C GLU A 38 -11.99 21.58 -6.88
N ALA A 39 -11.15 21.38 -5.88
CA ALA A 39 -10.40 20.14 -5.72
C ALA A 39 -11.32 18.93 -5.50
N ASN A 40 -12.35 19.07 -4.65
CA ASN A 40 -13.34 18.02 -4.44
C ASN A 40 -14.18 17.76 -5.70
N HIS A 41 -14.53 18.80 -6.46
CA HIS A 41 -15.21 18.65 -7.73
C HIS A 41 -14.39 17.85 -8.75
N LYS A 42 -13.11 18.21 -8.93
CA LYS A 42 -12.18 17.47 -9.79
C LYS A 42 -12.01 16.01 -9.33
N HIS A 43 -12.00 15.78 -8.02
CA HIS A 43 -11.91 14.44 -7.46
C HIS A 43 -13.15 13.59 -7.82
N LEU A 44 -14.36 14.15 -7.73
CA LEU A 44 -15.59 13.46 -8.15
C LEU A 44 -15.59 13.17 -9.66
N LEU A 45 -15.11 14.08 -10.49
CA LEU A 45 -14.94 13.80 -11.92
C LEU A 45 -13.99 12.63 -12.17
N GLY A 46 -12.92 12.50 -11.39
CA GLY A 46 -12.05 11.34 -11.43
C GLY A 46 -12.73 10.02 -11.04
N ILE A 47 -13.67 10.05 -10.09
CA ILE A 47 -14.49 8.87 -9.75
C ILE A 47 -15.43 8.53 -10.93
N ILE A 48 -16.08 9.50 -11.54
CA ILE A 48 -16.95 9.29 -12.71
C ILE A 48 -16.15 8.67 -13.87
N GLU A 49 -14.95 9.18 -14.12
CA GLU A 49 -14.05 8.62 -15.13
C GLU A 49 -13.68 7.17 -14.80
N ALA A 50 -13.40 6.84 -13.52
CA ALA A 50 -13.07 5.48 -13.10
C ALA A 50 -14.20 4.49 -13.45
N PHE A 51 -15.47 4.83 -13.20
CA PHE A 51 -16.61 4.00 -13.56
C PHE A 51 -16.78 3.85 -15.07
N SER A 52 -16.56 4.94 -15.82
CA SER A 52 -16.56 4.90 -17.28
C SER A 52 -15.48 4.00 -17.85
N VAL A 53 -14.24 4.12 -17.37
CA VAL A 53 -13.11 3.28 -17.78
C VAL A 53 -13.38 1.82 -17.46
N ALA A 54 -13.87 1.51 -16.26
CA ALA A 54 -14.18 0.15 -15.84
C ALA A 54 -15.14 -0.57 -16.80
N SER A 55 -16.15 0.15 -17.31
CA SER A 55 -17.12 -0.39 -18.26
C SER A 55 -16.52 -0.71 -19.64
N SER A 56 -15.41 -0.05 -20.00
CA SER A 56 -14.74 -0.18 -21.30
C SER A 56 -13.63 -1.23 -21.34
N LEU A 57 -13.23 -1.79 -20.18
CA LEU A 57 -12.17 -2.80 -20.11
C LEU A 57 -12.54 -4.09 -20.86
N ALA A 58 -11.52 -4.83 -21.30
CA ALA A 58 -11.68 -6.15 -21.90
C ALA A 58 -11.71 -7.24 -20.82
N ASP A 59 -12.06 -8.48 -21.22
CA ASP A 59 -11.92 -9.63 -20.36
C ASP A 59 -10.46 -10.10 -20.42
N SER A 60 -9.63 -9.59 -19.50
CA SER A 60 -8.18 -9.81 -19.47
C SER A 60 -7.70 -9.98 -18.03
N PRO A 61 -7.87 -11.15 -17.42
CA PRO A 61 -7.43 -11.39 -16.05
C PRO A 61 -5.95 -11.13 -15.84
N THR A 62 -5.61 -10.51 -14.73
CA THR A 62 -4.25 -10.14 -14.34
C THR A 62 -3.92 -10.59 -12.92
N SER A 63 -2.65 -10.60 -12.56
CA SER A 63 -2.22 -10.87 -11.18
C SER A 63 -2.69 -9.80 -10.19
N MET A 64 -3.10 -8.62 -10.68
CA MET A 64 -3.57 -7.51 -9.86
C MET A 64 -5.03 -7.61 -9.45
N ASP A 65 -5.80 -8.53 -10.04
CA ASP A 65 -7.24 -8.65 -9.79
C ASP A 65 -7.55 -9.02 -8.34
N GLY A 66 -6.81 -9.98 -7.80
CA GLY A 66 -6.92 -10.35 -6.39
C GLY A 66 -6.58 -9.20 -5.45
N TRP A 67 -5.57 -8.39 -5.79
CA TRP A 67 -5.19 -7.22 -5.01
C TRP A 67 -6.28 -6.16 -5.00
N LEU A 68 -6.89 -5.85 -6.14
CA LEU A 68 -7.96 -4.85 -6.22
C LEU A 68 -9.16 -5.25 -5.35
N LEU A 69 -9.57 -6.52 -5.40
CA LEU A 69 -10.67 -7.03 -4.58
C LEU A 69 -10.32 -7.09 -3.09
N ALA A 70 -9.06 -7.37 -2.75
CA ALA A 70 -8.58 -7.28 -1.37
C ALA A 70 -8.63 -5.83 -0.86
N ARG A 71 -8.21 -4.85 -1.68
CA ARG A 71 -8.32 -3.42 -1.36
C ARG A 71 -9.76 -2.97 -1.17
N LEU A 72 -10.68 -3.46 -2.01
CA LEU A 72 -12.12 -3.21 -1.85
C LEU A 72 -12.58 -3.62 -0.44
N ARG A 73 -12.29 -4.86 -0.03
CA ARG A 73 -12.67 -5.37 1.30
C ARG A 73 -12.09 -4.53 2.44
N VAL A 74 -10.81 -4.18 2.37
CA VAL A 74 -10.17 -3.32 3.37
C VAL A 74 -10.87 -1.97 3.48
N ASN A 75 -11.13 -1.30 2.35
CA ASN A 75 -11.75 0.02 2.36
C ASN A 75 -13.23 -0.04 2.81
N GLN A 76 -13.95 -1.08 2.43
CA GLN A 76 -15.32 -1.31 2.91
C GLN A 76 -15.36 -1.54 4.43
N ALA A 77 -14.45 -2.35 4.97
CA ALA A 77 -14.36 -2.58 6.43
C ALA A 77 -14.00 -1.29 7.18
N ARG A 78 -13.04 -0.51 6.67
CA ARG A 78 -12.68 0.81 7.25
C ARG A 78 -13.84 1.79 7.17
N TRP A 79 -14.52 1.85 6.04
CA TRP A 79 -15.70 2.69 5.88
C TRP A 79 -16.80 2.31 6.87
N LEU A 80 -17.11 1.01 7.02
CA LEU A 80 -18.13 0.53 7.96
C LEU A 80 -17.78 0.87 9.40
N ALA A 81 -16.53 0.65 9.81
CA ALA A 81 -16.03 1.02 11.14
C ALA A 81 -16.15 2.54 11.39
N ALA A 82 -15.76 3.35 10.40
CA ALA A 82 -15.84 4.80 10.48
C ALA A 82 -17.30 5.30 10.55
N MET A 83 -18.21 4.73 9.75
CA MET A 83 -19.64 5.05 9.80
C MET A 83 -20.25 4.67 11.15
N THR A 84 -19.90 3.50 11.68
CA THR A 84 -20.36 3.04 13.00
C THR A 84 -19.87 3.96 14.12
N ALA A 85 -18.65 4.48 14.02
CA ALA A 85 -18.06 5.44 14.96
C ALA A 85 -18.50 6.90 14.72
N VAL A 86 -19.34 7.15 13.69
CA VAL A 86 -19.72 8.50 13.24
C VAL A 86 -18.51 9.38 12.87
N SER A 87 -17.43 8.74 12.40
CA SER A 87 -16.22 9.42 11.94
C SER A 87 -16.34 9.71 10.43
N LEU A 88 -17.11 10.73 10.06
CA LEU A 88 -17.52 10.99 8.68
C LEU A 88 -16.35 11.27 7.76
N ARG A 89 -15.33 11.98 8.24
CA ARG A 89 -14.12 12.24 7.45
C ARG A 89 -13.38 10.96 7.09
N GLU A 90 -13.22 10.04 8.04
CA GLU A 90 -12.56 8.74 7.80
C GLU A 90 -13.39 7.87 6.84
N ALA A 91 -14.71 7.91 6.96
CA ALA A 91 -15.59 7.22 6.02
C ALA A 91 -15.43 7.76 4.60
N VAL A 92 -15.36 9.08 4.43
CA VAL A 92 -15.12 9.74 3.14
C VAL A 92 -13.71 9.41 2.62
N MET A 93 -12.69 9.40 3.48
CA MET A 93 -11.33 8.98 3.07
C MET A 93 -11.34 7.58 2.47
N ALA A 94 -11.94 6.61 3.16
CA ALA A 94 -11.99 5.23 2.70
C ALA A 94 -12.80 5.09 1.39
N SER A 95 -13.99 5.72 1.31
CA SER A 95 -14.92 5.52 0.18
C SER A 95 -14.59 6.34 -1.06
N HIS A 96 -14.03 7.53 -0.93
CA HIS A 96 -13.77 8.41 -2.07
C HIS A 96 -12.29 8.42 -2.45
N PHE A 97 -11.40 8.73 -1.50
CA PHE A 97 -9.99 8.98 -1.83
C PHE A 97 -9.19 7.70 -2.01
N GLU A 98 -9.28 6.76 -1.07
CA GLU A 98 -8.50 5.53 -1.14
C GLU A 98 -8.98 4.58 -2.22
N MET A 99 -10.30 4.45 -2.41
CA MET A 99 -10.85 3.64 -3.49
C MET A 99 -10.40 4.14 -4.87
N LEU A 100 -10.43 5.46 -5.11
CA LEU A 100 -9.94 6.01 -6.38
C LEU A 100 -8.44 5.80 -6.55
N ALA A 101 -7.65 5.98 -5.49
CA ALA A 101 -6.21 5.74 -5.52
C ALA A 101 -5.87 4.28 -5.81
N ASP A 102 -6.62 3.33 -5.22
CA ASP A 102 -6.45 1.90 -5.47
C ASP A 102 -6.85 1.53 -6.90
N TRP A 103 -7.94 2.07 -7.43
CA TRP A 103 -8.32 1.90 -8.83
C TRP A 103 -7.25 2.41 -9.79
N GLN A 104 -6.72 3.61 -9.56
CA GLN A 104 -5.65 4.18 -10.36
C GLN A 104 -4.35 3.38 -10.27
N TRP A 105 -4.06 2.81 -9.10
CA TRP A 105 -2.92 1.92 -8.93
C TRP A 105 -3.10 0.63 -9.71
N TYR A 106 -4.27 0.00 -9.62
CA TYR A 106 -4.63 -1.18 -10.39
C TYR A 106 -4.35 -0.99 -11.88
N LEU A 107 -4.86 0.09 -12.48
CA LEU A 107 -4.64 0.38 -13.90
C LEU A 107 -3.15 0.60 -14.22
N ARG A 108 -2.43 1.34 -13.39
CA ARG A 108 -0.98 1.57 -13.58
C ARG A 108 -0.16 0.27 -13.51
N ARG A 109 -0.62 -0.68 -12.74
CA ARG A 109 -0.02 -2.02 -12.60
C ARG A 109 -0.45 -2.98 -13.71
N GLY A 110 -1.13 -2.49 -14.74
CA GLY A 110 -1.59 -3.29 -15.87
C GLY A 110 -2.89 -4.05 -15.63
N GLY A 111 -3.61 -3.73 -14.56
CA GLY A 111 -4.95 -4.26 -14.32
C GLY A 111 -5.92 -3.87 -15.43
N ALA A 112 -6.59 -4.82 -16.03
CA ALA A 112 -7.43 -4.59 -17.22
C ALA A 112 -8.66 -5.51 -17.30
N ASP A 113 -8.96 -6.30 -16.27
CA ASP A 113 -10.04 -7.27 -16.31
C ASP A 113 -11.41 -6.64 -16.03
N ARG A 114 -12.32 -6.77 -16.98
CA ARG A 114 -13.69 -6.22 -16.88
C ARG A 114 -14.50 -6.86 -15.76
N ALA A 115 -14.37 -8.16 -15.55
CA ALA A 115 -15.15 -8.86 -14.53
C ALA A 115 -14.76 -8.39 -13.14
N THR A 116 -13.44 -8.28 -12.87
CA THR A 116 -12.89 -7.74 -11.63
C THR A 116 -13.26 -6.28 -11.44
N ALA A 117 -13.13 -5.46 -12.48
CA ALA A 117 -13.52 -4.05 -12.44
C ALA A 117 -15.01 -3.89 -12.07
N ARG A 118 -15.89 -4.71 -12.68
CA ARG A 118 -17.33 -4.68 -12.38
C ARG A 118 -17.62 -5.05 -10.93
N LEU A 119 -16.96 -6.07 -10.38
CA LEU A 119 -17.08 -6.43 -8.97
C LEU A 119 -16.61 -5.31 -8.04
N PHE A 120 -15.48 -4.69 -8.36
CA PHE A 120 -14.95 -3.57 -7.61
C PHE A 120 -15.91 -2.38 -7.63
N MET A 121 -16.43 -1.98 -8.80
CA MET A 121 -17.36 -0.87 -8.93
C MET A 121 -18.70 -1.16 -8.24
N ALA A 122 -19.20 -2.40 -8.31
CA ALA A 122 -20.42 -2.80 -7.62
C ALA A 122 -20.28 -2.74 -6.08
N GLY A 123 -19.09 -3.04 -5.56
CA GLY A 123 -18.81 -2.87 -4.14
C GLY A 123 -18.49 -1.43 -3.73
N TRP A 124 -18.04 -0.60 -4.69
CA TRP A 124 -17.70 0.80 -4.44
C TRP A 124 -18.94 1.72 -4.40
N ALA A 125 -19.88 1.59 -5.35
CA ALA A 125 -21.06 2.45 -5.45
C ALA A 125 -21.83 2.59 -4.11
N PRO A 126 -22.11 1.50 -3.34
CA PRO A 126 -22.85 1.62 -2.08
C PRO A 126 -22.18 2.48 -1.01
N ILE A 127 -20.84 2.45 -0.92
CA ILE A 127 -20.13 3.22 0.10
C ILE A 127 -19.92 4.69 -0.28
N LEU A 128 -20.16 5.06 -1.56
CA LEU A 128 -20.20 6.46 -2.00
C LEU A 128 -21.51 7.15 -1.56
N ALA A 129 -22.64 6.42 -1.54
CA ALA A 129 -23.97 6.95 -1.41
C ALA A 129 -24.20 7.88 -0.20
N PRO A 130 -23.70 7.65 1.01
CA PRO A 130 -23.91 8.57 2.14
C PRO A 130 -23.36 9.98 1.92
N ALA A 131 -22.25 10.11 1.18
CA ALA A 131 -21.66 11.41 0.90
C ALA A 131 -22.12 12.00 -0.45
N THR A 132 -22.16 11.18 -1.50
CA THR A 132 -22.45 11.57 -2.89
C THR A 132 -23.57 10.72 -3.49
N PRO A 133 -24.82 10.89 -2.99
CA PRO A 133 -25.95 10.02 -3.33
C PRO A 133 -26.34 10.05 -4.80
N HIS A 134 -26.26 11.22 -5.47
CA HIS A 134 -26.74 11.32 -6.86
C HIS A 134 -25.82 10.55 -7.81
N ILE A 135 -24.51 10.72 -7.67
CA ILE A 135 -23.53 9.99 -8.48
C ILE A 135 -23.61 8.49 -8.17
N ALA A 136 -23.74 8.12 -6.91
CA ALA A 136 -23.81 6.72 -6.50
C ALA A 136 -25.05 6.00 -7.05
N GLU A 137 -26.21 6.65 -7.10
CA GLU A 137 -27.45 6.10 -7.69
C GLU A 137 -27.30 5.88 -9.22
N GLU A 138 -26.67 6.82 -9.95
CA GLU A 138 -26.38 6.64 -11.37
C GLU A 138 -25.47 5.43 -11.60
N PHE A 139 -24.38 5.31 -10.84
CA PHE A 139 -23.49 4.15 -10.94
C PHE A 139 -24.19 2.84 -10.62
N TRP A 140 -25.06 2.84 -9.60
CA TRP A 140 -25.85 1.66 -9.24
C TRP A 140 -26.78 1.24 -10.38
N SER A 141 -27.44 2.20 -11.01
CA SER A 141 -28.28 1.96 -12.17
C SER A 141 -27.50 1.39 -13.36
N ASP A 142 -26.35 1.99 -13.69
CA ASP A 142 -25.49 1.57 -14.81
C ASP A 142 -24.92 0.15 -14.60
N LEU A 143 -24.66 -0.21 -13.35
CA LEU A 143 -24.23 -1.56 -12.99
C LEU A 143 -25.36 -2.59 -13.03
N GLY A 144 -26.60 -2.17 -13.22
CA GLY A 144 -27.79 -3.01 -13.21
C GLY A 144 -28.27 -3.38 -11.80
N GLY A 145 -27.99 -2.51 -10.83
CA GLY A 145 -28.47 -2.65 -9.46
C GLY A 145 -29.99 -2.61 -9.37
N ALA A 146 -30.57 -3.42 -8.49
CA ALA A 146 -32.01 -3.47 -8.31
C ALA A 146 -32.51 -2.41 -7.33
N GLY A 147 -33.53 -1.68 -7.71
CA GLY A 147 -34.18 -0.65 -6.87
C GLY A 147 -33.32 0.57 -6.65
N ILE A 148 -33.58 1.28 -5.57
CA ILE A 148 -32.89 2.51 -5.17
C ILE A 148 -31.70 2.11 -4.26
N LEU A 149 -30.50 2.58 -4.56
CA LEU A 149 -29.30 2.31 -3.79
C LEU A 149 -29.43 2.71 -2.31
N ALA A 150 -30.11 3.83 -2.03
CA ALA A 150 -30.38 4.29 -0.68
C ALA A 150 -31.17 3.28 0.18
N SER A 151 -31.84 2.32 -0.44
CA SER A 151 -32.54 1.22 0.26
C SER A 151 -31.72 -0.08 0.33
N HIS A 152 -30.52 -0.07 -0.25
CA HIS A 152 -29.64 -1.22 -0.23
C HIS A 152 -29.02 -1.42 1.18
N VAL A 153 -29.13 -2.66 1.68
CA VAL A 153 -28.50 -3.02 2.95
C VAL A 153 -27.05 -3.42 2.68
N PHE A 154 -26.13 -2.69 3.25
CA PHE A 154 -24.72 -3.05 3.17
C PHE A 154 -24.47 -4.35 3.94
N GLY A 155 -24.00 -5.38 3.25
CA GLY A 155 -23.75 -6.68 3.84
C GLY A 155 -22.46 -6.75 4.65
N ASP A 156 -22.19 -7.91 5.23
CA ASP A 156 -20.92 -8.19 5.88
C ASP A 156 -19.78 -8.16 4.84
N VAL A 157 -18.70 -7.50 5.21
CA VAL A 157 -17.47 -7.49 4.42
C VAL A 157 -16.69 -8.74 4.79
N GLY A 158 -16.84 -9.79 3.97
CA GLY A 158 -16.16 -11.05 4.23
C GLY A 158 -14.63 -10.89 4.32
N GLU A 159 -14.03 -11.59 5.27
CA GLU A 159 -12.57 -11.71 5.36
C GLU A 159 -12.07 -12.81 4.39
N ASN A 160 -10.92 -12.57 3.78
CA ASN A 160 -10.24 -13.57 2.97
C ASN A 160 -8.78 -13.69 3.45
N ALA A 161 -8.42 -14.85 3.96
CA ALA A 161 -7.08 -15.09 4.52
C ALA A 161 -5.95 -14.84 3.51
N SER A 162 -6.20 -15.03 2.19
CA SER A 162 -5.19 -14.75 1.16
C SER A 162 -4.92 -13.26 0.95
N ASP A 163 -5.80 -12.37 1.42
CA ASP A 163 -5.65 -10.93 1.23
C ASP A 163 -4.40 -10.37 1.93
N VAL A 164 -4.04 -10.92 3.08
CA VAL A 164 -2.89 -10.45 3.87
C VAL A 164 -1.60 -10.53 3.06
N ALA A 165 -1.32 -11.67 2.44
CA ALA A 165 -0.12 -11.85 1.63
C ALA A 165 -0.15 -11.02 0.34
N ILE A 166 -1.29 -10.97 -0.36
CA ILE A 166 -1.45 -10.20 -1.60
C ILE A 166 -1.23 -8.69 -1.32
N LEU A 167 -1.84 -8.18 -0.27
CA LEU A 167 -1.71 -6.78 0.12
C LEU A 167 -0.29 -6.44 0.56
N ALA A 168 0.36 -7.33 1.31
CA ALA A 168 1.70 -7.12 1.81
C ALA A 168 2.75 -7.09 0.68
N ARG A 169 2.63 -7.97 -0.31
CA ARG A 169 3.52 -7.97 -1.49
C ARG A 169 3.46 -6.66 -2.26
N GLU A 170 2.26 -6.16 -2.51
CA GLU A 170 2.10 -4.91 -3.24
C GLU A 170 2.47 -3.68 -2.40
N ALA A 171 2.26 -3.72 -1.07
CA ALA A 171 2.75 -2.70 -0.15
C ALA A 171 4.28 -2.64 -0.16
N TYR A 172 4.95 -3.79 -0.09
CA TYR A 172 6.40 -3.87 -0.19
C TYR A 172 6.95 -3.21 -1.48
N LEU A 173 6.33 -3.49 -2.65
CA LEU A 173 6.72 -2.84 -3.90
C LEU A 173 6.57 -1.32 -3.85
N ARG A 174 5.47 -0.83 -3.29
CA ARG A 174 5.23 0.61 -3.10
C ARG A 174 6.29 1.25 -2.21
N ASP A 175 6.63 0.60 -1.11
CA ASP A 175 7.63 1.09 -0.15
C ASP A 175 9.03 1.14 -0.78
N VAL A 176 9.39 0.16 -1.62
CA VAL A 176 10.64 0.18 -2.38
C VAL A 176 10.66 1.34 -3.38
N ILE A 177 9.58 1.57 -4.11
CA ILE A 177 9.47 2.68 -5.06
C ILE A 177 9.56 4.03 -4.33
N ASP A 178 8.85 4.20 -3.22
CA ASP A 178 8.84 5.45 -2.47
C ASP A 178 10.20 5.72 -1.80
N SER A 179 10.86 4.68 -1.28
CA SER A 179 12.24 4.75 -0.81
C SER A 179 13.21 5.13 -1.93
N GLY A 180 13.05 4.52 -3.11
CA GLY A 180 13.84 4.84 -4.30
C GLY A 180 13.67 6.30 -4.71
N ARG A 181 12.46 6.83 -4.76
CA ARG A 181 12.20 8.25 -5.07
C ARG A 181 12.90 9.20 -4.10
N ASN A 182 12.82 8.90 -2.80
CA ASN A 182 13.50 9.70 -1.78
C ASN A 182 15.03 9.68 -1.93
N ILE A 183 15.61 8.50 -2.19
CA ILE A 183 17.04 8.33 -2.42
C ILE A 183 17.47 9.04 -3.70
N ARG A 184 16.68 8.97 -4.78
CA ARG A 184 16.95 9.65 -6.04
C ARG A 184 17.06 11.16 -5.86
N VAL A 185 16.13 11.79 -5.14
CA VAL A 185 16.18 13.23 -4.84
C VAL A 185 17.48 13.61 -4.12
N LEU A 186 17.98 12.71 -3.25
CA LEU A 186 19.26 12.93 -2.57
C LEU A 186 20.45 12.73 -3.53
N ALA A 187 20.41 11.73 -4.40
CA ALA A 187 21.47 11.47 -5.39
C ALA A 187 21.60 12.63 -6.38
N GLU A 188 20.50 13.16 -6.88
CA GLU A 188 20.46 14.33 -7.79
C GLU A 188 21.10 15.58 -7.18
N ARG A 189 21.09 15.74 -5.86
CA ARG A 189 21.74 16.87 -5.16
C ARG A 189 23.27 16.72 -5.06
N HIS A 190 23.78 15.51 -5.25
CA HIS A 190 25.20 15.18 -5.05
C HIS A 190 25.91 14.79 -6.36
N SER A 191 25.21 14.79 -7.48
CA SER A 191 25.76 14.44 -8.78
C SER A 191 25.23 15.40 -9.85
N ASP A 192 26.14 15.94 -10.67
CA ASP A 192 25.79 16.73 -11.86
C ASP A 192 25.54 15.82 -13.09
N ALA A 193 25.84 14.52 -12.97
CA ALA A 193 25.61 13.54 -14.05
C ALA A 193 24.12 13.08 -14.04
N PRO A 194 23.54 12.84 -15.23
CA PRO A 194 22.20 12.30 -15.32
C PRO A 194 22.12 10.89 -14.70
N ILE A 195 21.14 10.67 -13.86
CA ILE A 195 20.85 9.35 -13.28
C ILE A 195 20.07 8.55 -14.31
N THR A 196 20.66 7.46 -14.79
CA THR A 196 20.06 6.61 -15.82
C THR A 196 19.71 5.22 -15.35
N GLN A 197 20.30 4.76 -14.25
CA GLN A 197 20.09 3.41 -13.75
C GLN A 197 19.87 3.40 -12.24
N ALA A 198 19.02 2.49 -11.77
CA ALA A 198 18.92 2.14 -10.36
C ALA A 198 19.38 0.69 -10.15
N VAL A 199 20.11 0.47 -9.06
CA VAL A 199 20.54 -0.86 -8.61
C VAL A 199 19.90 -1.13 -7.26
N ILE A 200 19.16 -2.24 -7.17
CA ILE A 200 18.49 -2.67 -5.95
C ILE A 200 19.16 -3.94 -5.44
N GLN A 201 19.58 -3.92 -4.22
CA GLN A 201 20.24 -5.06 -3.56
C GLN A 201 19.38 -5.54 -2.38
N THR A 202 18.87 -6.75 -2.46
CA THR A 202 18.06 -7.36 -1.39
C THR A 202 18.95 -7.86 -0.26
N ALA A 203 18.36 -8.21 0.86
CA ALA A 203 19.10 -8.77 2.00
C ALA A 203 19.76 -10.10 1.67
N ALA A 204 20.89 -10.39 2.34
CA ALA A 204 21.49 -11.71 2.26
C ALA A 204 20.53 -12.79 2.78
N ALA A 205 20.49 -13.96 2.15
CA ALA A 205 19.58 -15.05 2.49
C ALA A 205 19.59 -15.39 4.00
N TRP A 206 20.77 -15.39 4.61
CA TRP A 206 20.92 -15.64 6.03
C TRP A 206 20.24 -14.59 6.93
N LYS A 207 20.14 -13.32 6.48
CA LYS A 207 19.39 -12.27 7.23
C LYS A 207 17.89 -12.55 7.18
N SER A 208 17.39 -12.99 6.05
CA SER A 208 15.97 -13.37 5.88
C SER A 208 15.62 -14.64 6.68
N GLU A 209 16.53 -15.60 6.77
CA GLU A 209 16.38 -16.77 7.65
C GLU A 209 16.32 -16.38 9.12
N LEU A 210 17.23 -15.52 9.59
CA LEU A 210 17.17 -14.99 10.96
C LEU A 210 15.90 -14.19 11.25
N ALA A 211 15.44 -13.41 10.28
CA ALA A 211 14.21 -12.65 10.43
C ALA A 211 12.99 -13.58 10.57
N ARG A 212 12.93 -14.63 9.73
CA ARG A 212 11.87 -15.64 9.80
C ARG A 212 11.87 -16.36 11.15
N GLU A 213 13.03 -16.77 11.63
CA GLU A 213 13.19 -17.40 12.94
C GLU A 213 12.71 -16.47 14.06
N ALA A 214 13.15 -15.22 14.06
CA ALA A 214 12.76 -14.24 15.08
C ALA A 214 11.26 -13.96 15.07
N VAL A 215 10.62 -13.87 13.88
CA VAL A 215 9.16 -13.70 13.76
C VAL A 215 8.42 -14.92 14.28
N GLY A 216 8.87 -16.14 13.94
CA GLY A 216 8.27 -17.39 14.43
C GLY A 216 8.33 -17.51 15.95
N LEU A 217 9.47 -17.15 16.55
CA LEU A 217 9.64 -17.13 18.01
C LEU A 217 8.76 -16.08 18.68
N ALA A 218 8.65 -14.88 18.08
CA ALA A 218 7.79 -13.83 18.60
C ALA A 218 6.31 -14.24 18.61
N ALA A 219 5.86 -14.99 17.62
CA ALA A 219 4.51 -15.54 17.56
C ALA A 219 4.25 -16.61 18.64
N ALA A 220 5.31 -17.22 19.18
CA ALA A 220 5.28 -18.20 20.27
C ALA A 220 5.55 -17.59 21.67
N ASP A 221 5.45 -16.24 21.80
CA ASP A 221 5.70 -15.51 23.07
C ASP A 221 7.10 -15.79 23.68
N PHE A 222 8.12 -15.99 22.82
CA PHE A 222 9.47 -16.30 23.26
C PHE A 222 10.14 -15.11 23.97
N ASP A 223 10.81 -15.38 25.12
CA ASP A 223 11.55 -14.36 25.86
C ASP A 223 12.96 -14.11 25.25
N PHE A 224 13.02 -13.18 24.31
CA PHE A 224 14.26 -12.78 23.65
C PHE A 224 15.33 -12.24 24.62
N ARG A 225 14.93 -11.67 25.77
CA ARG A 225 15.89 -11.14 26.74
C ARG A 225 16.54 -12.22 27.57
N ALA A 226 15.76 -13.20 27.99
CA ALA A 226 16.28 -14.30 28.80
C ALA A 226 17.00 -15.35 27.97
N GLU A 227 16.46 -15.71 26.80
CA GLU A 227 16.85 -16.91 26.06
C GLU A 227 17.46 -16.61 24.67
N GLY A 228 17.26 -15.39 24.13
CA GLY A 228 17.57 -15.04 22.75
C GLY A 228 19.04 -15.26 22.35
N GLN A 229 19.99 -15.00 23.24
CA GLN A 229 21.43 -15.27 22.95
C GLN A 229 21.77 -16.75 22.88
N ASN A 230 21.15 -17.55 23.76
CA ASN A 230 21.41 -19.00 23.78
C ASN A 230 20.75 -19.64 22.55
N HIS A 231 19.55 -19.21 22.21
CA HIS A 231 18.85 -19.65 21.00
C HIS A 231 19.66 -19.31 19.75
N LEU A 232 20.12 -18.07 19.60
CA LEU A 232 20.96 -17.68 18.46
C LEU A 232 22.21 -18.59 18.30
N LYS A 233 22.89 -18.91 19.41
CA LYS A 233 24.06 -19.77 19.38
C LYS A 233 23.75 -21.22 19.01
N SER A 234 22.52 -21.67 19.16
CA SER A 234 22.07 -23.00 18.76
C SER A 234 21.70 -23.11 17.27
N LEU A 235 21.58 -22.00 16.58
CA LEU A 235 21.23 -21.98 15.16
C LEU A 235 22.45 -22.38 14.31
N PRO A 236 22.29 -23.26 13.29
CA PRO A 236 23.38 -23.69 12.41
C PRO A 236 24.14 -22.53 11.76
N ILE A 237 23.45 -21.46 11.44
CA ILE A 237 24.04 -20.26 10.84
C ILE A 237 25.11 -19.61 11.72
N PHE A 238 25.01 -19.76 13.04
CA PHE A 238 25.98 -19.18 13.99
C PHE A 238 27.34 -19.89 13.98
N GLU A 239 27.43 -21.08 13.37
CA GLU A 239 28.69 -21.83 13.15
C GLU A 239 29.61 -21.13 12.15
N ASN A 240 29.06 -20.25 11.28
CA ASN A 240 29.85 -19.48 10.32
C ASN A 240 30.68 -18.41 11.04
N GLU A 241 31.96 -18.73 11.30
CA GLU A 241 32.88 -17.85 12.04
C GLU A 241 33.07 -16.48 11.37
N ALA A 242 33.10 -16.45 10.04
CA ALA A 242 33.32 -15.20 9.29
C ALA A 242 32.16 -14.20 9.45
N LEU A 243 30.94 -14.70 9.61
CA LEU A 243 29.72 -13.88 9.71
C LEU A 243 29.21 -13.75 11.15
N ARG A 244 29.80 -14.44 12.12
CA ARG A 244 29.29 -14.52 13.51
C ARG A 244 29.00 -13.16 14.13
N GLY A 245 29.86 -12.17 13.88
CA GLY A 245 29.67 -10.80 14.38
C GLY A 245 28.48 -10.11 13.75
N GLU A 246 28.29 -10.26 12.43
CA GLU A 246 27.17 -9.67 11.70
C GLU A 246 25.84 -10.36 12.06
N ILE A 247 25.89 -11.69 12.22
CA ILE A 247 24.73 -12.49 12.65
C ILE A 247 24.25 -12.03 14.03
N PHE A 248 25.17 -11.85 14.97
CA PHE A 248 24.84 -11.36 16.30
C PHE A 248 24.25 -9.95 16.26
N GLN A 249 24.85 -9.05 15.50
CA GLN A 249 24.35 -7.68 15.33
C GLN A 249 22.94 -7.66 14.70
N THR A 250 22.73 -8.46 13.66
CA THR A 250 21.44 -8.59 12.98
C THR A 250 20.37 -9.13 13.93
N TRP A 251 20.69 -10.18 14.70
CA TRP A 251 19.78 -10.71 15.71
C TRP A 251 19.39 -9.67 16.75
N MET A 252 20.36 -8.89 17.24
CA MET A 252 20.07 -7.81 18.19
C MET A 252 19.14 -6.75 17.61
N VAL A 253 19.32 -6.38 16.34
CA VAL A 253 18.42 -5.44 15.65
C VAL A 253 17.03 -6.03 15.47
N LEU A 254 16.93 -7.29 15.10
CA LEU A 254 15.66 -7.99 14.88
C LEU A 254 14.86 -8.11 16.18
N ALA A 255 15.45 -8.73 17.18
CA ALA A 255 14.74 -9.19 18.36
C ALA A 255 14.70 -8.17 19.51
N MET A 256 15.84 -7.54 19.79
CA MET A 256 16.00 -6.73 21.00
C MET A 256 15.85 -5.23 20.75
N GLY A 257 16.26 -4.76 19.57
CA GLY A 257 16.37 -3.34 19.29
C GLY A 257 17.44 -2.64 20.15
N SER A 258 17.30 -1.35 20.35
CA SER A 258 18.19 -0.54 21.19
C SER A 258 17.42 0.04 22.38
N LYS A 259 18.12 0.70 23.33
CA LYS A 259 17.50 1.40 24.47
C LYS A 259 16.42 2.40 24.07
N LYS A 260 16.43 2.88 22.81
CA LYS A 260 15.49 3.88 22.26
C LYS A 260 14.53 3.33 21.19
N LYS A 261 14.78 2.14 20.65
CA LYS A 261 13.97 1.53 19.57
C LYS A 261 13.66 0.07 19.90
N ARG A 262 12.41 -0.33 19.69
CA ARG A 262 12.02 -1.75 19.77
C ARG A 262 12.71 -2.55 18.67
N GLY A 263 12.86 -3.86 18.84
CA GLY A 263 13.34 -4.74 17.80
C GLY A 263 12.45 -4.67 16.54
N ARG A 264 13.02 -4.91 15.38
CA ARG A 264 12.33 -4.82 14.08
C ARG A 264 11.08 -5.69 14.02
N ILE A 265 11.11 -6.89 14.58
CA ILE A 265 9.96 -7.81 14.63
C ILE A 265 8.71 -7.19 15.29
N HIS A 266 8.88 -6.19 16.14
CA HIS A 266 7.76 -5.49 16.78
C HIS A 266 7.28 -4.25 15.99
N THR A 267 7.99 -3.89 14.93
CA THR A 267 7.64 -2.76 14.07
C THR A 267 7.03 -3.21 12.75
N TRP A 268 7.27 -4.46 12.36
CA TRP A 268 6.67 -5.04 11.18
C TRP A 268 5.17 -5.27 11.36
N SER A 269 4.40 -4.95 10.32
CA SER A 269 2.99 -5.28 10.21
C SER A 269 2.77 -6.80 10.15
N GLU A 270 1.56 -7.25 10.37
CA GLU A 270 1.22 -8.68 10.23
C GLU A 270 1.44 -9.17 8.79
N GLY A 271 1.24 -8.29 7.79
CA GLY A 271 1.53 -8.60 6.39
C GLY A 271 3.02 -8.85 6.13
N GLU A 272 3.92 -7.98 6.64
CA GLU A 272 5.36 -8.14 6.50
C GLU A 272 5.85 -9.41 7.22
N LYS A 273 5.32 -9.70 8.39
CA LYS A 273 5.61 -10.95 9.11
C LYS A 273 5.15 -12.18 8.32
N SER A 274 3.96 -12.14 7.72
CA SER A 274 3.46 -13.21 6.87
C SER A 274 4.38 -13.47 5.67
N LEU A 275 4.83 -12.42 4.98
CA LEU A 275 5.78 -12.55 3.88
C LEU A 275 7.07 -13.27 4.31
N LEU A 276 7.64 -12.89 5.45
CA LEU A 276 8.86 -13.53 5.97
C LEU A 276 8.63 -15.00 6.31
N LEU A 277 7.52 -15.34 6.96
CA LEU A 277 7.17 -16.73 7.32
C LEU A 277 6.93 -17.60 6.09
N GLU A 278 6.31 -17.07 5.05
CA GLU A 278 6.06 -17.76 3.78
C GLU A 278 7.33 -17.96 2.94
N GLY A 279 8.44 -17.31 3.29
CA GLY A 279 9.68 -17.39 2.54
C GLY A 279 9.63 -16.56 1.25
N PHE A 280 9.08 -15.37 1.35
CA PHE A 280 8.98 -14.40 0.25
C PHE A 280 10.33 -14.14 -0.41
N ASP A 281 10.40 -14.33 -1.73
CA ASP A 281 11.58 -14.02 -2.55
C ASP A 281 11.54 -12.57 -3.02
N GLU A 282 12.20 -11.68 -2.27
CA GLU A 282 12.28 -10.25 -2.56
C GLU A 282 12.95 -10.00 -3.92
N ALA A 283 14.00 -10.73 -4.25
CA ALA A 283 14.76 -10.49 -5.47
C ALA A 283 13.94 -10.87 -6.70
N ALA A 284 13.30 -12.04 -6.69
CA ALA A 284 12.45 -12.47 -7.78
C ALA A 284 11.28 -11.49 -8.00
N MET A 285 10.62 -11.07 -6.93
CA MET A 285 9.50 -10.13 -7.01
C MET A 285 9.92 -8.77 -7.56
N LEU A 286 11.07 -8.24 -7.15
CA LEU A 286 11.58 -6.96 -7.64
C LEU A 286 12.04 -7.05 -9.10
N ASP A 287 12.67 -8.17 -9.49
CA ASP A 287 13.13 -8.41 -10.86
C ASP A 287 11.94 -8.53 -11.83
N GLU A 288 10.90 -9.27 -11.46
CA GLU A 288 9.65 -9.35 -12.22
C GLU A 288 8.98 -7.99 -12.43
N ASN A 289 9.23 -7.03 -11.56
CA ASN A 289 8.67 -5.68 -11.62
C ASN A 289 9.69 -4.62 -12.02
N ALA A 290 10.87 -4.99 -12.53
CA ALA A 290 11.97 -4.07 -12.81
C ALA A 290 11.57 -2.94 -13.77
N ASP A 291 10.84 -3.24 -14.84
CA ASP A 291 10.37 -2.25 -15.83
C ASP A 291 9.39 -1.25 -15.19
N PHE A 292 8.48 -1.74 -14.34
CA PHE A 292 7.54 -0.86 -13.62
C PHE A 292 8.27 0.03 -12.61
N ILE A 293 9.26 -0.51 -11.90
CA ILE A 293 10.09 0.25 -10.96
C ILE A 293 10.91 1.30 -11.72
N ALA A 294 11.49 0.94 -12.88
CA ALA A 294 12.25 1.87 -13.71
C ALA A 294 11.39 3.07 -14.14
N LEU A 295 10.18 2.79 -14.64
CA LEU A 295 9.21 3.83 -14.99
C LEU A 295 8.85 4.70 -13.77
N ALA A 296 8.58 4.08 -12.62
CA ALA A 296 8.18 4.78 -11.40
C ALA A 296 9.30 5.64 -10.80
N LEU A 297 10.56 5.23 -10.99
CA LEU A 297 11.76 5.94 -10.57
C LEU A 297 12.29 6.88 -11.66
N ALA A 298 11.69 6.91 -12.85
CA ALA A 298 12.11 7.68 -14.01
C ALA A 298 13.58 7.44 -14.39
N VAL A 299 14.01 6.17 -14.43
CA VAL A 299 15.32 5.71 -14.91
C VAL A 299 15.16 4.83 -16.15
N GLU A 300 16.23 4.63 -16.92
CA GLU A 300 16.20 3.80 -18.12
C GLU A 300 16.13 2.31 -17.78
N SER A 301 16.76 1.90 -16.66
CA SER A 301 16.78 0.51 -16.23
C SER A 301 16.90 0.34 -14.70
N VAL A 302 16.42 -0.80 -14.24
CA VAL A 302 16.61 -1.27 -12.86
C VAL A 302 17.28 -2.64 -12.92
N THR A 303 18.33 -2.82 -12.12
CA THR A 303 18.98 -4.13 -11.95
C THR A 303 18.80 -4.57 -10.51
N VAL A 304 18.32 -5.79 -10.31
CA VAL A 304 18.11 -6.38 -8.99
C VAL A 304 19.19 -7.42 -8.71
N TYR A 305 19.86 -7.33 -7.57
CA TYR A 305 20.81 -8.32 -7.11
C TYR A 305 20.35 -8.95 -5.80
N ALA A 306 20.25 -10.28 -5.79
CA ALA A 306 20.30 -10.99 -4.53
C ALA A 306 21.71 -10.86 -3.95
N VAL A 307 21.86 -10.61 -2.65
CA VAL A 307 23.16 -10.42 -2.04
C VAL A 307 24.07 -11.66 -2.28
N GLY A 308 25.26 -11.39 -2.83
CA GLY A 308 26.24 -12.41 -3.27
C GLY A 308 26.21 -12.68 -4.77
N GLY A 309 25.25 -12.13 -5.52
CA GLY A 309 25.12 -12.35 -6.98
C GLY A 309 25.68 -11.23 -7.86
N GLY A 310 26.15 -10.11 -7.32
CA GLY A 310 26.68 -8.97 -8.07
C GLY A 310 27.65 -8.10 -7.28
N GLU A 311 28.18 -7.04 -7.92
CA GLU A 311 29.02 -6.06 -7.23
C GLU A 311 28.19 -5.26 -6.20
N ASP A 312 28.78 -5.04 -5.02
CA ASP A 312 28.17 -4.17 -4.00
C ASP A 312 28.29 -2.69 -4.42
N VAL A 313 27.29 -2.22 -5.14
CA VAL A 313 27.24 -0.85 -5.63
C VAL A 313 27.02 0.11 -4.45
N GLY A 314 28.02 0.91 -4.16
CA GLY A 314 27.96 1.94 -3.11
C GLY A 314 27.78 1.39 -1.69
N GLY A 315 28.17 0.14 -1.40
CA GLY A 315 28.05 -0.48 -0.09
C GLY A 315 26.59 -0.83 0.29
N LYS A 316 25.69 -0.92 -0.69
CA LYS A 316 24.25 -1.10 -0.44
C LYS A 316 23.88 -2.52 -0.04
N ALA A 317 24.61 -3.55 -0.52
CA ALA A 317 24.43 -4.93 -0.11
C ALA A 317 24.62 -5.12 1.41
N ARG A 318 25.60 -4.42 2.00
CA ARG A 318 25.89 -4.52 3.43
C ARG A 318 24.75 -3.99 4.29
N ILE A 319 24.12 -2.87 3.87
CA ILE A 319 23.07 -2.23 4.65
C ILE A 319 21.67 -2.80 4.36
N ALA A 320 21.51 -3.59 3.29
CA ALA A 320 20.25 -4.23 2.96
C ALA A 320 19.78 -5.14 4.11
N PHE A 321 18.51 -5.03 4.41
CA PHE A 321 17.84 -5.75 5.49
C PHE A 321 16.56 -6.42 4.94
N PRO A 322 16.06 -7.50 5.52
CA PRO A 322 14.83 -8.13 5.06
C PRO A 322 13.69 -7.12 4.96
N LEU A 323 13.04 -7.07 3.80
CA LEU A 323 12.02 -6.11 3.40
C LEU A 323 12.48 -4.64 3.33
N GLU A 324 13.78 -4.39 3.40
CA GLU A 324 14.40 -3.07 3.26
C GLU A 324 15.64 -3.18 2.35
N PRO A 325 15.46 -3.26 1.03
CA PRO A 325 16.60 -3.41 0.12
C PRO A 325 17.45 -2.14 0.07
N GLY A 326 18.72 -2.30 -0.22
CA GLY A 326 19.61 -1.19 -0.52
C GLY A 326 19.41 -0.69 -1.94
N ILE A 327 19.25 0.62 -2.14
CA ILE A 327 19.05 1.23 -3.46
C ILE A 327 20.18 2.18 -3.76
N ALA A 328 20.78 2.05 -4.94
CA ALA A 328 21.79 2.95 -5.48
C ALA A 328 21.35 3.47 -6.85
N PHE A 329 21.81 4.67 -7.21
CA PHE A 329 21.58 5.27 -8.52
C PHE A 329 22.93 5.51 -9.21
N LEU A 330 22.97 5.22 -10.53
CA LEU A 330 24.13 5.36 -11.41
C LEU A 330 23.82 6.27 -12.60
#